data_a1b7ee119993e465622ab7fc384d35a2
#
_entry.id   a1b7ee119993e465622ab7fc384d35a2
#
_cell.length_a   1.000
_cell.length_b   1.000
_cell.length_c   1.000
_cell.angle_alpha   90.00
_cell.angle_beta   90.00
_cell.angle_gamma   90.00
#
_symmetry.space_group_name_H-M   'P 1'
#
loop_
_entity.id
_entity.type
_entity.pdbx_description
1 polymer ?
#
loop_
_entity_poly.entity_id
_entity_poly.type
_entity_poly.pdbx_seq_one_letter_code
_entity_poly.pdbx_strand_id
1 'polypeptide(L)'
;YARLNRVNLDGKGKIKMLTPEEGNHKVTFSPSGRYIIDTYSRPDQAPRNVVRDVSGKLLFTLERPDLNNLYAEGWREPECFTVKAADEETDLYGVMWKPMDFDSTKRYPVIAYVYPGPWTEYIPLDFEFSSPSGAPQLAQLGFVVVCFGNRGGSPYRGRDYHCYGYGNLRDYPLADNKYGLEQLIA
;
A
#
# COMPACT_ATOMS: atom_id res chain seq x y z
N TYR A 1 -1.35 -3.32 5.64
CA TYR A 1 -0.93 -4.59 5.06
C TYR A 1 -1.56 -5.77 5.81
N ALA A 2 -1.99 -6.80 5.07
CA ALA A 2 -2.48 -8.06 5.65
C ALA A 2 -1.31 -8.91 6.12
N ARG A 3 -1.47 -9.55 7.29
CA ARG A 3 -0.48 -10.46 7.88
C ARG A 3 -1.15 -11.68 8.47
N LEU A 4 -0.49 -12.83 8.41
CA LEU A 4 -1.00 -14.06 9.01
C LEU A 4 -0.66 -14.09 10.51
N ASN A 5 -1.68 -14.32 11.32
CA ASN A 5 -1.54 -14.47 12.76
C ASN A 5 -2.17 -15.78 13.22
N ARG A 6 -1.63 -16.36 14.28
CA ARG A 6 -2.18 -17.53 14.97
C ARG A 6 -2.67 -17.14 16.36
N VAL A 7 -3.87 -17.60 16.71
CA VAL A 7 -4.49 -17.45 18.03
C VAL A 7 -4.96 -18.80 18.52
N ASN A 8 -5.04 -18.97 19.84
CA ASN A 8 -5.66 -20.13 20.46
C ASN A 8 -7.18 -19.97 20.47
N LEU A 9 -7.92 -21.04 20.16
CA LEU A 9 -9.39 -21.00 20.13
C LEU A 9 -10.04 -20.86 21.50
N ASP A 10 -9.28 -21.19 22.57
CA ASP A 10 -9.74 -21.02 23.97
C ASP A 10 -9.62 -19.57 24.47
N GLY A 11 -9.18 -18.64 23.61
CA GLY A 11 -8.97 -17.24 23.93
C GLY A 11 -7.76 -16.97 24.86
N LYS A 12 -7.00 -18.01 25.22
CA LYS A 12 -5.82 -17.88 26.07
C LYS A 12 -4.54 -17.74 25.26
N GLY A 13 -3.60 -16.99 25.79
CA GLY A 13 -2.29 -16.77 25.17
C GLY A 13 -2.21 -15.53 24.31
N LYS A 14 -1.01 -15.30 23.76
CA LYS A 14 -0.73 -14.14 22.91
C LYS A 14 -0.98 -14.46 21.44
N ILE A 15 -1.42 -13.48 20.67
CA ILE A 15 -1.43 -13.53 19.21
C ILE A 15 0.02 -13.71 18.74
N LYS A 16 0.26 -14.72 17.90
CA LYS A 16 1.56 -14.95 17.29
C LYS A 16 1.52 -14.59 15.82
N MET A 17 2.28 -13.58 15.42
CA MET A 17 2.48 -13.23 14.02
C MET A 17 3.35 -14.30 13.34
N LEU A 18 2.88 -14.82 12.21
CA LEU A 18 3.56 -15.86 11.43
C LEU A 18 4.27 -15.30 10.18
N THR A 19 3.89 -14.10 9.74
CA THR A 19 4.49 -13.39 8.59
C THR A 19 4.98 -12.02 9.06
N PRO A 20 6.20 -11.92 9.65
CA PRO A 20 6.68 -10.70 10.29
C PRO A 20 7.21 -9.64 9.31
N GLU A 21 7.57 -10.03 8.09
CA GLU A 21 8.13 -9.13 7.10
C GLU A 21 7.11 -8.04 6.71
N GLU A 22 7.60 -6.88 6.34
CA GLU A 22 6.75 -5.81 5.86
C GLU A 22 6.23 -6.11 4.46
N GLY A 23 4.92 -6.01 4.29
CA GLY A 23 4.24 -6.25 3.04
C GLY A 23 2.82 -6.77 3.23
N ASN A 24 2.11 -6.83 2.13
CA ASN A 24 0.78 -7.42 2.04
C ASN A 24 0.93 -8.91 1.73
N HIS A 25 0.57 -9.76 2.69
CA HIS A 25 0.77 -11.19 2.63
C HIS A 25 -0.48 -11.92 2.12
N LYS A 26 -0.29 -12.76 1.12
CA LYS A 26 -1.28 -13.71 0.59
C LYS A 26 -0.77 -15.11 0.84
N VAL A 27 -1.47 -15.86 1.69
CA VAL A 27 -0.98 -17.15 2.17
C VAL A 27 -1.88 -18.29 1.71
N THR A 28 -1.26 -19.42 1.37
CA THR A 28 -1.94 -20.66 1.04
C THR A 28 -1.34 -21.80 1.86
N PHE A 29 -2.18 -22.58 2.52
CA PHE A 29 -1.75 -23.73 3.28
C PHE A 29 -1.61 -24.95 2.38
N SER A 30 -0.59 -25.77 2.62
CA SER A 30 -0.49 -27.08 1.97
C SER A 30 -1.64 -27.99 2.40
N PRO A 31 -2.04 -28.99 1.59
CA PRO A 31 -3.09 -29.93 1.97
C PRO A 31 -2.81 -30.67 3.28
N SER A 32 -1.54 -30.89 3.60
CA SER A 32 -1.12 -31.51 4.87
C SER A 32 -1.20 -30.58 6.08
N GLY A 33 -1.46 -29.28 5.88
CA GLY A 33 -1.44 -28.26 6.93
C GLY A 33 -0.07 -28.00 7.54
N ARG A 34 1.02 -28.58 7.00
CA ARG A 34 2.38 -28.45 7.60
C ARG A 34 3.19 -27.30 7.05
N TYR A 35 2.83 -26.80 5.86
CA TYR A 35 3.56 -25.74 5.17
C TYR A 35 2.63 -24.64 4.72
N ILE A 36 3.19 -23.46 4.58
CA ILE A 36 2.55 -22.24 4.11
C ILE A 36 3.36 -21.73 2.93
N ILE A 37 2.70 -21.51 1.79
CA ILE A 37 3.23 -20.68 0.71
C ILE A 37 2.77 -19.24 1.02
N ASP A 38 3.73 -18.34 1.13
CA ASP A 38 3.51 -16.94 1.46
C ASP A 38 4.03 -16.07 0.33
N THR A 39 3.12 -15.40 -0.38
CA THR A 39 3.45 -14.40 -1.40
C THR A 39 3.20 -13.03 -0.80
N TYR A 40 4.23 -12.19 -0.72
CA TYR A 40 4.09 -10.85 -0.19
C TYR A 40 4.84 -9.82 -1.02
N SER A 41 4.28 -8.63 -1.05
CA SER A 41 4.83 -7.47 -1.74
C SER A 41 4.42 -6.17 -1.07
N ARG A 42 5.00 -5.06 -1.54
CA ARG A 42 4.59 -3.69 -1.25
C ARG A 42 4.52 -2.95 -2.58
N PRO A 43 3.91 -1.76 -2.67
CA PRO A 43 3.96 -0.97 -3.90
C PRO A 43 5.39 -0.73 -4.41
N ASP A 44 6.32 -0.49 -3.47
CA ASP A 44 7.74 -0.21 -3.69
C ASP A 44 8.65 -1.44 -3.54
N GLN A 45 8.09 -2.65 -3.48
CA GLN A 45 8.84 -3.89 -3.32
C GLN A 45 8.21 -5.02 -4.13
N ALA A 46 8.97 -5.55 -5.08
CA ALA A 46 8.57 -6.68 -5.91
C ALA A 46 8.15 -7.92 -5.09
N PRO A 47 7.25 -8.77 -5.61
CA PRO A 47 6.75 -9.93 -4.92
C PRO A 47 7.86 -10.90 -4.50
N ARG A 48 7.70 -11.49 -3.33
CA ARG A 48 8.51 -12.61 -2.85
C ARG A 48 7.61 -13.80 -2.58
N ASN A 49 7.97 -14.94 -3.15
CA ASN A 49 7.30 -16.21 -2.93
C ASN A 49 8.19 -17.07 -2.04
N VAL A 50 7.70 -17.40 -0.86
CA VAL A 50 8.47 -18.14 0.15
C VAL A 50 7.67 -19.31 0.71
N VAL A 51 8.37 -20.31 1.21
CA VAL A 51 7.78 -21.43 1.96
C VAL A 51 8.13 -21.28 3.43
N ARG A 52 7.11 -21.40 4.26
CA ARG A 52 7.24 -21.44 5.73
C ARG A 52 6.68 -22.74 6.28
N ASP A 53 7.12 -23.11 7.45
CA ASP A 53 6.40 -24.10 8.27
C ASP A 53 5.19 -23.46 8.96
N VAL A 54 4.34 -24.25 9.57
CA VAL A 54 3.13 -23.78 10.30
C VAL A 54 3.44 -22.95 11.55
N SER A 55 4.69 -22.89 11.98
CA SER A 55 5.12 -22.01 13.06
C SER A 55 5.45 -20.59 12.59
N GLY A 56 5.46 -20.37 11.26
CA GLY A 56 5.85 -19.14 10.60
C GLY A 56 7.35 -19.05 10.27
N LYS A 57 8.14 -20.08 10.57
CA LYS A 57 9.57 -20.10 10.25
C LYS A 57 9.75 -20.16 8.74
N LEU A 58 10.52 -19.22 8.18
CA LEU A 58 10.95 -19.23 6.80
C LEU A 58 11.85 -20.44 6.55
N LEU A 59 11.50 -21.26 5.57
CA LEU A 59 12.29 -22.41 5.15
C LEU A 59 13.17 -22.09 3.96
N PHE A 60 12.57 -21.54 2.89
CA PHE A 60 13.31 -21.11 1.70
C PHE A 60 12.47 -20.16 0.83
N THR A 61 13.15 -19.46 -0.08
CA THR A 61 12.51 -18.65 -1.12
C THR A 61 12.26 -19.53 -2.35
N LEU A 62 11.01 -19.51 -2.85
CA LEU A 62 10.66 -20.18 -4.10
C LEU A 62 11.10 -19.38 -5.30
N GLU A 63 10.74 -18.10 -5.32
CA GLU A 63 10.94 -17.24 -6.48
C GLU A 63 10.98 -15.76 -6.09
N ARG A 64 11.73 -15.00 -6.89
CA ARG A 64 11.73 -13.54 -6.92
C ARG A 64 11.74 -13.09 -8.38
N PRO A 65 10.97 -12.08 -8.78
CA PRO A 65 11.06 -11.53 -10.12
C PRO A 65 12.44 -10.88 -10.35
N ASP A 66 12.94 -11.01 -11.56
CA ASP A 66 14.09 -10.25 -12.04
C ASP A 66 13.61 -8.96 -12.71
N LEU A 67 13.94 -7.82 -12.13
CA LEU A 67 13.56 -6.50 -12.63
C LEU A 67 14.70 -5.79 -13.37
N ASN A 68 15.85 -6.45 -13.60
CA ASN A 68 17.03 -5.82 -14.18
C ASN A 68 16.74 -5.18 -15.54
N ASN A 69 15.93 -5.82 -16.39
CA ASN A 69 15.56 -5.27 -17.69
C ASN A 69 14.70 -3.99 -17.54
N LEU A 70 13.84 -3.94 -16.54
CA LEU A 70 13.01 -2.74 -16.25
C LEU A 70 13.89 -1.58 -15.77
N TYR A 71 14.83 -1.85 -14.89
CA TYR A 71 15.77 -0.83 -14.42
C TYR A 71 16.68 -0.32 -15.53
N ALA A 72 17.09 -1.20 -16.45
CA ALA A 72 17.88 -0.82 -17.61
C ALA A 72 17.13 0.15 -18.54
N GLU A 73 15.81 0.02 -18.63
CA GLU A 73 14.93 0.95 -19.38
C GLU A 73 14.58 2.23 -18.56
N GLY A 74 15.15 2.39 -17.37
CA GLY A 74 14.93 3.56 -16.52
C GLY A 74 13.72 3.48 -15.60
N TRP A 75 13.01 2.36 -15.57
CA TRP A 75 11.89 2.17 -14.66
C TRP A 75 12.35 2.26 -13.20
N ARG A 76 11.49 2.83 -12.36
CA ARG A 76 11.71 2.96 -10.92
C ARG A 76 10.44 2.56 -10.18
N GLU A 77 10.62 2.01 -8.99
CA GLU A 77 9.51 1.75 -8.07
C GLU A 77 8.82 3.05 -7.69
N PRO A 78 7.51 2.99 -7.44
CA PRO A 78 6.81 4.11 -6.80
C PRO A 78 7.33 4.32 -5.37
N GLU A 79 7.15 5.52 -4.86
CA GLU A 79 7.54 5.88 -3.50
C GLU A 79 6.35 5.79 -2.56
N CYS A 80 6.48 5.03 -1.46
CA CYS A 80 5.51 5.07 -0.37
C CYS A 80 5.78 6.29 0.51
N PHE A 81 4.73 7.03 0.87
CA PHE A 81 4.85 8.21 1.71
C PHE A 81 3.76 8.27 2.78
N THR A 82 3.93 9.17 3.73
CA THR A 82 2.94 9.49 4.77
C THR A 82 2.80 11.00 4.85
N VAL A 83 1.55 11.47 4.90
CA VAL A 83 1.19 12.87 5.18
C VAL A 83 0.18 12.91 6.31
N LYS A 84 -0.01 14.08 6.91
CA LYS A 84 -1.06 14.28 7.92
C LYS A 84 -2.39 14.62 7.25
N ALA A 85 -3.47 14.16 7.87
CA ALA A 85 -4.82 14.62 7.56
C ALA A 85 -5.03 16.07 8.02
N ALA A 86 -6.13 16.67 7.66
CA ALA A 86 -6.45 18.06 8.02
C ALA A 86 -6.64 18.30 9.54
N ASP A 87 -6.62 17.25 10.37
CA ASP A 87 -6.56 17.35 11.82
C ASP A 87 -5.11 17.48 12.37
N GLU A 88 -4.09 17.42 11.50
CA GLU A 88 -2.66 17.46 11.81
C GLU A 88 -2.16 16.29 12.67
N GLU A 89 -3.03 15.34 13.01
CA GLU A 89 -2.73 14.21 13.88
C GLU A 89 -2.75 12.89 13.12
N THR A 90 -3.79 12.64 12.32
CA THR A 90 -4.01 11.35 11.64
C THR A 90 -3.06 11.16 10.48
N ASP A 91 -2.29 10.08 10.49
CA ASP A 91 -1.45 9.71 9.35
C ASP A 91 -2.29 9.21 8.17
N LEU A 92 -2.03 9.72 6.99
CA LEU A 92 -2.54 9.24 5.71
C LEU A 92 -1.39 8.62 4.93
N TYR A 93 -1.55 7.38 4.52
CA TYR A 93 -0.55 6.66 3.73
C TYR A 93 -0.84 6.82 2.25
N GLY A 94 0.19 6.88 1.45
CA GLY A 94 0.07 7.05 0.01
C GLY A 94 1.19 6.45 -0.79
N VAL A 95 1.02 6.49 -2.12
CA VAL A 95 1.98 6.04 -3.12
C VAL A 95 2.12 7.13 -4.17
N MET A 96 3.36 7.40 -4.58
CA MET A 96 3.72 8.41 -5.57
C MET A 96 4.48 7.77 -6.73
N TRP A 97 4.07 8.08 -7.95
CA TRP A 97 4.78 7.74 -9.18
C TRP A 97 5.40 9.00 -9.78
N LYS A 98 6.66 8.92 -10.13
CA LYS A 98 7.42 9.99 -10.76
C LYS A 98 7.82 9.60 -12.18
N PRO A 99 8.04 10.55 -13.09
CA PRO A 99 8.64 10.27 -14.39
C PRO A 99 9.98 9.51 -14.26
N MET A 100 10.34 8.69 -15.24
CA MET A 100 11.63 7.97 -15.24
C MET A 100 12.82 8.94 -15.24
N ASP A 101 12.66 10.10 -15.90
CA ASP A 101 13.63 11.18 -15.98
C ASP A 101 13.41 12.29 -14.93
N PHE A 102 12.77 11.94 -13.80
CA PHE A 102 12.46 12.90 -12.75
C PHE A 102 13.72 13.64 -12.26
N ASP A 103 13.63 14.96 -12.26
CA ASP A 103 14.66 15.90 -11.83
C ASP A 103 14.08 16.78 -10.71
N SER A 104 14.57 16.62 -9.49
CA SER A 104 14.09 17.35 -8.31
C SER A 104 14.30 18.88 -8.37
N THR A 105 15.07 19.38 -9.34
CA THR A 105 15.24 20.82 -9.57
C THR A 105 14.14 21.43 -10.43
N LYS A 106 13.31 20.61 -11.07
CA LYS A 106 12.20 21.02 -11.93
C LYS A 106 10.87 20.96 -11.19
N ARG A 107 9.89 21.67 -11.75
CA ARG A 107 8.50 21.62 -11.31
C ARG A 107 7.70 20.70 -12.23
N TYR A 108 6.86 19.87 -11.63
CA TYR A 108 5.99 18.95 -12.34
C TYR A 108 4.53 19.21 -11.97
N PRO A 109 3.60 19.10 -12.94
CA PRO A 109 2.18 19.10 -12.61
C PRO A 109 1.86 17.82 -11.81
N VAL A 110 0.99 17.96 -10.78
CA VAL A 110 0.59 16.85 -9.92
C VAL A 110 -0.82 16.39 -10.29
N ILE A 111 -0.99 15.08 -10.43
CA ILE A 111 -2.30 14.43 -10.53
C ILE A 111 -2.57 13.67 -9.26
N ALA A 112 -3.61 14.04 -8.51
CA ALA A 112 -4.09 13.26 -7.38
C ALA A 112 -5.18 12.30 -7.87
N TYR A 113 -4.94 10.99 -7.77
CA TYR A 113 -5.96 9.99 -7.97
C TYR A 113 -6.68 9.75 -6.66
N VAL A 114 -7.96 10.09 -6.61
CA VAL A 114 -8.79 10.01 -5.41
C VAL A 114 -9.96 9.07 -5.60
N TYR A 115 -10.29 8.31 -4.57
CA TYR A 115 -11.52 7.51 -4.51
C TYR A 115 -12.29 7.89 -3.24
N PRO A 116 -13.20 8.87 -3.31
CA PRO A 116 -13.87 9.44 -2.15
C PRO A 116 -15.03 8.58 -1.65
N GLY A 117 -15.00 7.29 -1.87
CA GLY A 117 -16.03 6.37 -1.40
C GLY A 117 -15.95 6.10 0.10
N PRO A 118 -17.08 5.88 0.78
CA PRO A 118 -17.08 5.66 2.24
C PRO A 118 -16.64 4.25 2.65
N TRP A 119 -16.26 3.40 1.71
CA TRP A 119 -16.05 1.96 1.97
C TRP A 119 -14.64 1.48 1.67
N THR A 120 -13.91 2.21 0.86
CA THR A 120 -12.54 1.86 0.52
C THR A 120 -11.77 3.09 0.08
N GLU A 121 -10.51 3.15 0.43
CA GLU A 121 -9.54 4.05 -0.18
C GLU A 121 -8.78 3.29 -1.26
N TYR A 122 -8.52 3.97 -2.38
CA TYR A 122 -7.70 3.39 -3.43
C TYR A 122 -6.23 3.71 -3.15
N ILE A 123 -5.57 2.81 -2.43
CA ILE A 123 -4.13 2.82 -2.22
C ILE A 123 -3.63 1.43 -2.59
N PRO A 124 -2.71 1.28 -3.55
CA PRO A 124 -2.09 -0.01 -3.82
C PRO A 124 -1.43 -0.56 -2.55
N LEU A 125 -1.70 -1.81 -2.24
CA LEU A 125 -1.06 -2.51 -1.12
C LEU A 125 0.01 -3.49 -1.60
N ASP A 126 -0.05 -3.87 -2.86
CA ASP A 126 0.84 -4.80 -3.53
C ASP A 126 1.68 -4.08 -4.57
N PHE A 127 2.74 -4.75 -5.01
CA PHE A 127 3.50 -4.35 -6.19
C PHE A 127 2.62 -4.51 -7.45
N GLU A 128 2.49 -3.43 -8.22
CA GLU A 128 1.74 -3.40 -9.46
C GLU A 128 2.60 -2.75 -10.54
N PHE A 129 2.90 -3.50 -11.60
CA PHE A 129 3.58 -2.95 -12.79
C PHE A 129 2.65 -2.01 -13.56
N SER A 130 1.36 -2.33 -13.61
CA SER A 130 0.31 -1.47 -14.17
C SER A 130 -0.80 -1.29 -13.14
N SER A 131 -1.16 -0.06 -12.88
CA SER A 131 -2.26 0.27 -11.96
C SER A 131 -3.56 0.49 -12.73
N PRO A 132 -4.72 0.06 -12.22
CA PRO A 132 -6.02 0.42 -12.80
C PRO A 132 -6.23 1.94 -12.94
N SER A 133 -5.57 2.73 -12.13
CA SER A 133 -5.59 4.20 -12.24
C SER A 133 -4.77 4.74 -13.42
N GLY A 134 -3.94 3.91 -14.07
CA GLY A 134 -2.98 4.37 -15.08
C GLY A 134 -1.87 5.26 -14.52
N ALA A 135 -1.66 5.28 -13.20
CA ALA A 135 -0.70 6.18 -12.56
C ALA A 135 0.74 6.04 -13.08
N PRO A 136 1.30 4.82 -13.26
CA PRO A 136 2.63 4.67 -13.83
C PRO A 136 2.73 5.24 -15.25
N GLN A 137 1.69 5.08 -16.08
CA GLN A 137 1.66 5.58 -17.45
C GLN A 137 1.54 7.11 -17.50
N LEU A 138 0.68 7.70 -16.65
CA LEU A 138 0.55 9.15 -16.52
C LEU A 138 1.85 9.79 -16.05
N ALA A 139 2.59 9.12 -15.17
CA ALA A 139 3.89 9.61 -14.73
C ALA A 139 4.88 9.72 -15.92
N GLN A 140 4.85 8.78 -16.87
CA GLN A 140 5.71 8.85 -18.06
C GLN A 140 5.33 9.97 -19.04
N LEU A 141 4.17 10.59 -18.88
CA LEU A 141 3.77 11.78 -19.63
C LEU A 141 4.24 13.09 -18.98
N GLY A 142 5.05 13.02 -17.93
CA GLY A 142 5.64 14.17 -17.25
C GLY A 142 4.83 14.68 -16.04
N PHE A 143 3.96 13.85 -15.48
CA PHE A 143 3.24 14.17 -14.24
C PHE A 143 3.86 13.49 -13.02
N VAL A 144 3.78 14.11 -11.87
CA VAL A 144 3.87 13.39 -10.59
C VAL A 144 2.45 12.94 -10.24
N VAL A 145 2.27 11.62 -10.10
CA VAL A 145 0.95 11.05 -9.80
C VAL A 145 0.96 10.53 -8.37
N VAL A 146 -0.02 10.93 -7.58
CA VAL A 146 -0.15 10.51 -6.18
C VAL A 146 -1.52 9.90 -5.92
N CYS A 147 -1.56 8.89 -5.08
CA CYS A 147 -2.79 8.43 -4.42
C CYS A 147 -2.51 8.24 -2.94
N PHE A 148 -3.41 8.69 -2.10
CA PHE A 148 -3.33 8.50 -0.66
C PHE A 148 -4.72 8.48 -0.04
N GLY A 149 -4.80 7.93 1.18
CA GLY A 149 -6.06 7.78 1.90
C GLY A 149 -6.62 9.10 2.41
N ASN A 150 -7.83 9.01 2.89
CA ASN A 150 -8.50 10.06 3.65
C ASN A 150 -9.30 9.43 4.80
N ARG A 151 -9.52 10.15 5.87
CA ARG A 151 -10.41 9.68 6.94
C ARG A 151 -11.78 9.36 6.36
N GLY A 152 -12.37 8.25 6.80
CA GLY A 152 -13.61 7.70 6.26
C GLY A 152 -13.44 6.67 5.15
N GLY A 153 -12.23 6.52 4.58
CA GLY A 153 -11.99 5.69 3.40
C GLY A 153 -11.75 4.21 3.71
N SER A 154 -11.17 3.84 4.86
CA SER A 154 -10.74 2.48 5.10
C SER A 154 -11.40 1.80 6.29
N PRO A 155 -12.01 0.60 6.12
CA PRO A 155 -12.52 -0.21 7.23
C PRO A 155 -11.41 -0.86 8.07
N TYR A 156 -10.17 -0.88 7.58
CA TYR A 156 -9.04 -1.54 8.25
C TYR A 156 -8.30 -0.67 9.26
N ARG A 157 -8.71 0.59 9.40
CA ARG A 157 -8.06 1.57 10.28
C ARG A 157 -8.85 1.88 11.56
N GLY A 158 -9.83 1.02 11.87
CA GLY A 158 -10.68 1.17 13.03
C GLY A 158 -11.95 1.96 12.75
N ARG A 159 -12.87 1.90 13.72
CA ARG A 159 -14.22 2.46 13.59
C ARG A 159 -14.21 3.97 13.39
N ASP A 160 -13.48 4.70 14.21
CA ASP A 160 -13.52 6.16 14.21
C ASP A 160 -12.96 6.73 12.91
N TYR A 161 -11.89 6.15 12.39
CA TYR A 161 -11.38 6.48 11.06
C TYR A 161 -12.41 6.16 9.97
N HIS A 162 -12.97 4.94 9.97
CA HIS A 162 -13.91 4.50 8.92
C HIS A 162 -15.23 5.27 8.93
N CYS A 163 -15.76 5.60 10.11
CA CYS A 163 -17.03 6.30 10.25
C CYS A 163 -16.90 7.83 10.17
N TYR A 164 -15.72 8.39 9.93
CA TYR A 164 -15.48 9.82 9.93
C TYR A 164 -16.44 10.60 9.01
N GLY A 165 -16.73 10.06 7.83
CA GLY A 165 -17.66 10.68 6.86
C GLY A 165 -19.14 10.38 7.11
N TYR A 166 -19.51 9.67 8.19
CA TYR A 166 -20.89 9.32 8.43
C TYR A 166 -21.76 10.57 8.62
N GLY A 167 -22.84 10.65 7.81
CA GLY A 167 -23.70 11.82 7.78
C GLY A 167 -23.25 12.97 6.85
N ASN A 168 -22.01 12.89 6.32
CA ASN A 168 -21.47 13.85 5.33
C ASN A 168 -20.66 13.11 4.27
N LEU A 169 -21.31 12.29 3.45
CA LEU A 169 -20.65 11.40 2.49
C LEU A 169 -20.11 12.11 1.23
N ARG A 170 -20.33 13.42 1.09
CA ARG A 170 -19.97 14.13 -0.13
C ARG A 170 -18.64 14.86 -0.04
N ASP A 171 -18.45 15.63 1.00
CA ASP A 171 -17.36 16.62 1.06
C ASP A 171 -16.25 16.28 2.08
N TYR A 172 -16.47 15.25 2.91
CA TYR A 172 -15.57 14.89 4.00
C TYR A 172 -14.11 14.59 3.58
N PRO A 173 -13.83 14.02 2.37
CA PRO A 173 -12.44 13.73 1.98
C PRO A 173 -11.66 14.95 1.52
N LEU A 174 -12.35 16.03 1.11
CA LEU A 174 -11.73 17.18 0.44
C LEU A 174 -10.67 17.86 1.32
N ALA A 175 -10.97 18.06 2.59
CA ALA A 175 -10.04 18.70 3.52
C ALA A 175 -8.73 17.91 3.67
N ASP A 176 -8.84 16.60 3.89
CA ASP A 176 -7.68 15.72 4.02
C ASP A 176 -6.86 15.66 2.73
N ASN A 177 -7.53 15.53 1.57
CA ASN A 177 -6.86 15.50 0.27
C ASN A 177 -6.14 16.80 -0.02
N LYS A 178 -6.77 17.96 0.25
CA LYS A 178 -6.13 19.26 0.06
C LYS A 178 -4.90 19.40 0.97
N TYR A 179 -5.06 19.16 2.26
CA TYR A 179 -3.99 19.31 3.25
C TYR A 179 -2.81 18.37 2.98
N GLY A 180 -3.10 17.12 2.59
CA GLY A 180 -2.06 16.16 2.21
C GLY A 180 -1.30 16.57 0.95
N LEU A 181 -1.98 17.11 -0.06
CA LEU A 181 -1.31 17.62 -1.26
C LEU A 181 -0.43 18.83 -0.95
N GLU A 182 -0.86 19.76 -0.12
CA GLU A 182 -0.08 20.93 0.28
C GLU A 182 1.23 20.52 0.96
N GLN A 183 1.24 19.46 1.78
CA GLN A 183 2.46 18.93 2.39
C GLN A 183 3.44 18.31 1.37
N LEU A 184 2.94 17.75 0.27
CA LEU A 184 3.80 17.15 -0.77
C LEU A 184 4.41 18.19 -1.72
N ILE A 185 3.87 19.40 -1.75
CA ILE A 185 4.29 20.49 -2.67
C ILE A 185 5.25 21.47 -1.96
N ALA A 186 5.25 21.48 -0.64
CA ALA A 186 6.10 22.35 0.19
C ALA A 186 7.55 21.88 0.18
#